data_8b4e7e725b2a702d2b85f76e4eb1ef31
#
_entry.id   8b4e7e725b2a702d2b85f76e4eb1ef31
#
_cell.length_a   1.000
_cell.length_b   1.000
_cell.length_c   1.000
_cell.angle_alpha   90.00
_cell.angle_beta   90.00
_cell.angle_gamma   90.00
#
_symmetry.space_group_name_H-M   'P 1'
#
loop_
_entity.id
_entity.type
_entity.pdbx_description
1 polymer ?
#
loop_
_entity_poly.entity_id
_entity_poly.type
_entity_poly.pdbx_seq_one_letter_code
_entity_poly.pdbx_strand_id
1 'polypeptide(L)'
;GGRLLKKKMHAVKSMERRFEKENENMTEMPEQEGAIFFKLGNKEAAIPAGKTVIEYELPELWTPDGERILAENIFLRIRGSEKICITGKNGVGKTTLLHKIAEELLNRNDIHAEYMPQNYEELLQLHVTPVEYLDQTGKKEERTKIRTFLGALKYTADEMDHPIAELSGGQKAKIFLLKMSMSGANVLILDEPTRNFSPLSGPVIRKMLKEFPGAVISISHDRKYIDEVCDKVYCLTETGLQLQEK
;
A
#
# COMPACT_ATOMS: atom_id res chain seq x y z
N GLY A 1 -41.64 -3.71 6.18
CA GLY A 1 -40.39 -3.38 6.91
C GLY A 1 -39.52 -4.59 7.28
N GLY A 2 -40.11 -5.78 7.55
CA GLY A 2 -39.38 -6.94 8.11
C GLY A 2 -38.38 -7.62 7.17
N ARG A 3 -38.59 -7.56 5.85
CA ARG A 3 -37.67 -8.21 4.87
C ARG A 3 -36.34 -7.47 4.72
N LEU A 4 -36.36 -6.15 4.81
CA LEU A 4 -35.13 -5.33 4.72
C LEU A 4 -34.26 -5.45 5.99
N LEU A 5 -34.90 -5.55 7.16
CA LEU A 5 -34.23 -5.76 8.43
C LEU A 5 -33.54 -7.13 8.48
N LYS A 6 -34.21 -8.20 8.03
CA LYS A 6 -33.63 -9.54 7.93
C LYS A 6 -32.42 -9.58 6.99
N LYS A 7 -32.47 -8.85 5.86
CA LYS A 7 -31.35 -8.78 4.90
C LYS A 7 -30.13 -8.04 5.49
N LYS A 8 -30.38 -6.96 6.24
CA LYS A 8 -29.31 -6.22 6.96
C LYS A 8 -28.71 -7.04 8.10
N MET A 9 -29.52 -7.76 8.87
CA MET A 9 -29.03 -8.66 9.92
C MET A 9 -28.25 -9.85 9.38
N HIS A 10 -28.61 -10.39 8.21
CA HIS A 10 -27.85 -11.45 7.55
C HIS A 10 -26.49 -10.94 7.04
N ALA A 11 -26.43 -9.71 6.53
CA ALA A 11 -25.18 -9.08 6.09
C ALA A 11 -24.24 -8.82 7.27
N VAL A 12 -24.78 -8.33 8.41
CA VAL A 12 -24.01 -8.10 9.63
C VAL A 12 -23.47 -9.42 10.20
N LYS A 13 -24.29 -10.47 10.31
CA LYS A 13 -23.86 -11.80 10.77
C LYS A 13 -22.84 -12.45 9.82
N SER A 14 -22.93 -12.19 8.51
CA SER A 14 -21.94 -12.66 7.56
C SER A 14 -20.61 -11.92 7.69
N MET A 15 -20.64 -10.61 8.00
CA MET A 15 -19.43 -9.83 8.33
C MET A 15 -18.82 -10.29 9.66
N GLU A 16 -19.61 -10.48 10.72
CA GLU A 16 -19.13 -10.98 12.00
C GLU A 16 -18.47 -12.36 11.87
N ARG A 17 -19.06 -13.28 11.13
CA ARG A 17 -18.45 -14.61 10.85
C ARG A 17 -17.18 -14.53 10.02
N ARG A 18 -17.07 -13.54 9.13
CA ARG A 18 -15.82 -13.27 8.40
C ARG A 18 -14.74 -12.71 9.34
N PHE A 19 -15.11 -11.78 10.21
CA PHE A 19 -14.22 -11.24 11.24
C PHE A 19 -13.73 -12.33 12.21
N GLU A 20 -14.62 -13.24 12.64
CA GLU A 20 -14.26 -14.37 13.50
C GLU A 20 -13.32 -15.36 12.80
N LYS A 21 -13.56 -15.69 11.53
CA LYS A 21 -12.66 -16.54 10.74
C LYS A 21 -11.32 -15.88 10.44
N GLU A 22 -11.29 -14.59 10.18
CA GLU A 22 -10.03 -13.84 10.05
C GLU A 22 -9.29 -13.82 11.39
N ASN A 23 -10.00 -13.69 12.52
CA ASN A 23 -9.44 -13.75 13.87
C ASN A 23 -8.84 -15.11 14.23
N GLU A 24 -9.54 -16.21 13.96
CA GLU A 24 -9.06 -17.57 14.23
C GLU A 24 -7.79 -17.90 13.42
N ASN A 25 -7.72 -17.41 12.20
CA ASN A 25 -6.55 -17.63 11.32
C ASN A 25 -5.35 -16.72 11.66
N MET A 26 -5.53 -15.64 12.42
CA MET A 26 -4.46 -14.67 12.72
C MET A 26 -3.69 -14.97 14.01
N THR A 27 -4.23 -15.82 14.90
CA THR A 27 -3.57 -16.16 16.17
C THR A 27 -2.29 -16.98 15.97
N GLU A 28 -2.05 -17.54 14.78
CA GLU A 28 -0.96 -18.46 14.53
C GLU A 28 0.12 -17.97 13.52
N MET A 29 0.05 -16.75 12.93
CA MET A 29 0.87 -16.45 11.75
C MET A 29 1.60 -15.11 11.58
N PRO A 30 1.97 -14.31 12.54
CA PRO A 30 2.56 -13.00 12.26
C PRO A 30 3.95 -13.06 11.59
N GLU A 31 4.77 -14.08 11.88
CA GLU A 31 6.16 -14.11 11.43
C GLU A 31 6.35 -14.72 10.03
N GLN A 32 5.52 -15.68 9.63
CA GLN A 32 5.67 -16.38 8.36
C GLN A 32 5.13 -15.59 7.16
N GLU A 33 4.05 -14.86 7.32
CA GLU A 33 3.49 -14.02 6.24
C GLU A 33 4.45 -12.89 5.86
N GLY A 34 5.02 -12.19 6.83
CA GLY A 34 6.04 -11.17 6.60
C GLY A 34 7.24 -11.71 5.83
N ALA A 35 7.79 -12.86 6.23
CA ALA A 35 8.92 -13.48 5.58
C ALA A 35 8.64 -13.88 4.12
N ILE A 36 7.39 -14.20 3.77
CA ILE A 36 6.98 -14.54 2.42
C ILE A 36 6.91 -13.29 1.54
N PHE A 37 6.33 -12.21 2.01
CA PHE A 37 6.38 -10.92 1.33
C PHE A 37 7.82 -10.46 1.06
N PHE A 38 8.76 -10.70 2.01
CA PHE A 38 10.17 -10.30 1.88
C PHE A 38 10.98 -11.17 0.94
N LYS A 39 10.70 -12.46 0.87
CA LYS A 39 11.33 -13.35 -0.12
C LYS A 39 10.92 -12.99 -1.55
N LEU A 40 9.80 -12.29 -1.72
CA LEU A 40 9.34 -11.76 -3.00
C LEU A 40 9.92 -10.38 -3.29
N GLY A 41 10.23 -9.58 -2.27
CA GLY A 41 10.98 -8.33 -2.38
C GLY A 41 12.42 -8.64 -2.75
N ASN A 42 12.80 -8.35 -3.98
CA ASN A 42 14.13 -8.60 -4.51
C ASN A 42 15.19 -7.88 -3.65
N LYS A 43 16.33 -8.53 -3.38
CA LYS A 43 17.50 -7.88 -2.77
C LYS A 43 17.98 -6.66 -3.58
N GLU A 44 17.63 -6.60 -4.86
CA GLU A 44 17.87 -5.47 -5.76
C GLU A 44 17.05 -4.22 -5.40
N ALA A 45 16.02 -4.34 -4.56
CA ALA A 45 15.25 -3.20 -4.05
C ALA A 45 16.03 -2.31 -3.08
N ALA A 46 17.15 -2.78 -2.54
CA ALA A 46 17.95 -2.02 -1.59
C ALA A 46 18.56 -0.77 -2.23
N ILE A 47 18.39 0.37 -1.56
CA ILE A 47 18.98 1.65 -1.98
C ILE A 47 20.13 1.98 -1.04
N PRO A 48 21.33 2.29 -1.56
CA PRO A 48 22.46 2.71 -0.73
C PRO A 48 22.10 3.93 0.12
N ALA A 49 22.49 3.93 1.40
CA ALA A 49 22.12 4.97 2.38
C ALA A 49 22.52 6.40 1.94
N GLY A 50 23.61 6.53 1.19
CA GLY A 50 24.08 7.82 0.67
C GLY A 50 23.38 8.30 -0.61
N LYS A 51 22.58 7.46 -1.25
CA LYS A 51 21.90 7.83 -2.50
C LYS A 51 20.69 8.72 -2.21
N THR A 52 20.63 9.89 -2.86
CA THR A 52 19.41 10.70 -2.90
C THR A 52 18.42 10.07 -3.88
N VAL A 53 17.30 9.61 -3.36
CA VAL A 53 16.22 9.00 -4.15
C VAL A 53 15.39 10.07 -4.82
N ILE A 54 15.00 11.07 -4.05
CA ILE A 54 14.23 12.22 -4.52
C ILE A 54 14.78 13.50 -3.93
N GLU A 55 14.84 14.52 -4.76
CA GLU A 55 14.95 15.92 -4.37
C GLU A 55 13.89 16.66 -5.16
N TYR A 56 12.79 16.96 -4.49
CA TYR A 56 11.57 17.49 -5.09
C TYR A 56 11.32 18.91 -4.63
N GLU A 57 11.19 19.81 -5.57
CA GLU A 57 10.84 21.21 -5.32
C GLU A 57 9.58 21.56 -6.11
N LEU A 58 8.61 22.13 -5.44
CA LEU A 58 7.39 22.63 -6.05
C LEU A 58 7.07 24.01 -5.49
N PRO A 59 7.22 25.09 -6.27
CA PRO A 59 6.92 26.44 -5.79
C PRO A 59 5.47 26.61 -5.35
N GLU A 60 4.54 26.03 -6.10
CA GLU A 60 3.11 26.12 -5.84
C GLU A 60 2.42 24.79 -6.13
N LEU A 61 1.64 24.31 -5.18
CA LEU A 61 0.76 23.16 -5.34
C LEU A 61 -0.65 23.67 -5.62
N TRP A 62 -1.15 23.38 -6.80
CA TRP A 62 -2.50 23.75 -7.23
C TRP A 62 -3.50 22.61 -7.04
N THR A 63 -4.78 22.96 -6.87
CA THR A 63 -5.87 22.00 -6.99
C THR A 63 -5.82 21.31 -8.36
N PRO A 64 -6.36 20.08 -8.52
CA PRO A 64 -6.36 19.37 -9.81
C PRO A 64 -7.03 20.14 -10.95
N ASP A 65 -8.03 20.99 -10.65
CA ASP A 65 -8.68 21.89 -11.61
C ASP A 65 -7.87 23.15 -11.93
N GLY A 66 -6.79 23.41 -11.20
CA GLY A 66 -5.94 24.59 -11.39
C GLY A 66 -6.53 25.91 -10.90
N GLU A 67 -7.60 25.88 -10.12
CA GLU A 67 -8.32 27.10 -9.71
C GLU A 67 -7.76 27.73 -8.42
N ARG A 68 -7.11 26.94 -7.57
CA ARG A 68 -6.65 27.41 -6.26
C ARG A 68 -5.29 26.85 -5.88
N ILE A 69 -4.46 27.69 -5.26
CA ILE A 69 -3.20 27.26 -4.63
C ILE A 69 -3.52 26.60 -3.29
N LEU A 70 -3.02 25.40 -3.08
CA LEU A 70 -3.15 24.61 -1.85
C LEU A 70 -1.98 24.83 -0.89
N ALA A 71 -0.77 24.91 -1.44
CA ALA A 71 0.45 25.12 -0.68
C ALA A 71 1.54 25.75 -1.54
N GLU A 72 2.50 26.37 -0.90
CA GLU A 72 3.65 27.01 -1.53
C GLU A 72 4.96 26.49 -0.94
N ASN A 73 6.05 26.65 -1.68
CA ASN A 73 7.42 26.35 -1.23
C ASN A 73 7.59 24.91 -0.71
N ILE A 74 7.12 23.94 -1.45
CA ILE A 74 7.29 22.54 -1.09
C ILE A 74 8.70 22.09 -1.44
N PHE A 75 9.38 21.51 -0.47
CA PHE A 75 10.66 20.86 -0.63
C PHE A 75 10.67 19.52 0.09
N LEU A 76 11.12 18.47 -0.59
CA LEU A 76 11.24 17.13 -0.04
C LEU A 76 12.51 16.45 -0.55
N ARG A 77 13.34 15.97 0.36
CA ARG A 77 14.51 15.15 0.05
C ARG A 77 14.41 13.81 0.76
N ILE A 78 14.64 12.73 0.04
CA ILE A 78 14.66 11.37 0.56
C ILE A 78 15.98 10.71 0.17
N ARG A 79 16.64 10.10 1.16
CA ARG A 79 17.91 9.39 0.98
C ARG A 79 17.79 7.92 1.36
N GLY A 80 18.41 7.07 0.56
CA GLY A 80 18.47 5.64 0.83
C GLY A 80 17.09 5.02 0.96
N SER A 81 16.93 4.16 1.96
CA SER A 81 15.70 3.43 2.26
C SER A 81 14.81 4.12 3.28
N GLU A 82 14.88 5.45 3.37
CA GLU A 82 14.02 6.20 4.29
C GLU A 82 12.55 5.92 4.04
N LYS A 83 11.78 5.77 5.11
CA LYS A 83 10.34 5.70 5.11
C LYS A 83 9.78 6.99 5.65
N ILE A 84 9.11 7.75 4.81
CA ILE A 84 8.51 9.02 5.19
C ILE A 84 6.99 8.98 5.11
N CYS A 85 6.35 9.74 5.99
CA CYS A 85 4.92 9.96 5.98
C CYS A 85 4.62 11.46 5.85
N ILE A 86 3.65 11.77 5.00
CA ILE A 86 3.06 13.10 4.88
C ILE A 86 1.74 13.10 5.64
N THR A 87 1.63 13.98 6.61
CA THR A 87 0.42 14.23 7.40
C THR A 87 -0.13 15.62 7.10
N GLY A 88 -1.26 15.95 7.68
CA GLY A 88 -1.92 17.24 7.54
C GLY A 88 -3.43 17.13 7.61
N LYS A 89 -4.10 18.27 7.68
CA LYS A 89 -5.57 18.33 7.72
C LYS A 89 -6.18 17.76 6.44
N ASN A 90 -7.40 17.25 6.55
CA ASN A 90 -8.16 16.83 5.38
C ASN A 90 -8.37 18.03 4.43
N GLY A 91 -8.20 17.78 3.13
CA GLY A 91 -8.35 18.82 2.10
C GLY A 91 -7.17 19.78 1.94
N VAL A 92 -6.06 19.58 2.66
CA VAL A 92 -4.86 20.41 2.53
C VAL A 92 -4.06 20.15 1.25
N GLY A 93 -4.33 19.02 0.56
CA GLY A 93 -3.70 18.66 -0.70
C GLY A 93 -2.68 17.53 -0.64
N LYS A 94 -2.71 16.69 0.41
CA LYS A 94 -1.78 15.56 0.56
C LYS A 94 -1.82 14.61 -0.63
N THR A 95 -3.00 14.14 -1.02
CA THR A 95 -3.18 13.25 -2.19
C THR A 95 -2.72 13.91 -3.48
N THR A 96 -3.01 15.19 -3.67
CA THR A 96 -2.57 15.97 -4.84
C THR A 96 -1.05 16.06 -4.90
N LEU A 97 -0.39 16.32 -3.77
CA LEU A 97 1.07 16.34 -3.67
C LEU A 97 1.67 14.97 -3.97
N LEU A 98 1.13 13.92 -3.36
CA LEU A 98 1.63 12.54 -3.57
C LEU A 98 1.50 12.13 -5.04
N HIS A 99 0.41 12.49 -5.69
CA HIS A 99 0.21 12.25 -7.12
C HIS A 99 1.26 12.97 -7.98
N LYS A 100 1.58 14.22 -7.65
CA LYS A 100 2.64 14.99 -8.32
C LYS A 100 4.03 14.35 -8.15
N ILE A 101 4.35 13.90 -6.94
CA ILE A 101 5.59 13.17 -6.65
C ILE A 101 5.61 11.84 -7.43
N ALA A 102 4.50 11.12 -7.47
CA ALA A 102 4.39 9.87 -8.22
C ALA A 102 4.61 10.08 -9.73
N GLU A 103 4.04 11.10 -10.33
CA GLU A 103 4.26 11.44 -11.74
C GLU A 103 5.75 11.59 -12.07
N GLU A 104 6.52 12.27 -11.20
CA GLU A 104 7.96 12.44 -11.40
C GLU A 104 8.70 11.11 -11.24
N LEU A 105 8.46 10.39 -10.14
CA LEU A 105 9.21 9.17 -9.82
C LEU A 105 8.92 8.01 -10.77
N LEU A 106 7.68 7.87 -11.24
CA LEU A 106 7.29 6.82 -12.20
C LEU A 106 7.95 6.99 -13.56
N ASN A 107 8.34 8.21 -13.93
CA ASN A 107 9.00 8.51 -15.20
C ASN A 107 10.53 8.42 -15.14
N ARG A 108 11.11 8.18 -13.96
CA ARG A 108 12.57 8.05 -13.82
C ARG A 108 13.06 6.66 -14.20
N ASN A 109 14.21 6.60 -14.90
CA ASN A 109 14.83 5.35 -15.33
C ASN A 109 15.84 4.78 -14.33
N ASP A 110 16.29 5.59 -13.35
CA ASP A 110 17.29 5.19 -12.35
C ASP A 110 16.70 4.54 -11.10
N ILE A 111 15.38 4.55 -11.00
CA ILE A 111 14.61 3.89 -9.95
C ILE A 111 13.43 3.12 -10.54
N HIS A 112 12.91 2.16 -9.80
CA HIS A 112 11.66 1.49 -10.11
C HIS A 112 10.63 1.83 -9.03
N ALA A 113 9.78 2.81 -9.32
CA ALA A 113 8.74 3.25 -8.42
C ALA A 113 7.40 2.57 -8.73
N GLU A 114 6.63 2.27 -7.70
CA GLU A 114 5.25 1.81 -7.78
C GLU A 114 4.34 2.72 -6.95
N TYR A 115 3.14 2.96 -7.44
CA TYR A 115 2.17 3.86 -6.83
C TYR A 115 0.88 3.15 -6.47
N MET A 116 0.50 3.25 -5.20
CA MET A 116 -0.79 2.80 -4.68
C MET A 116 -1.65 4.02 -4.33
N PRO A 117 -2.58 4.43 -5.20
CA PRO A 117 -3.51 5.52 -4.90
C PRO A 117 -4.54 5.09 -3.85
N GLN A 118 -5.27 6.04 -3.28
CA GLN A 118 -6.32 5.79 -2.30
C GLN A 118 -7.43 4.88 -2.87
N ASN A 119 -7.75 5.03 -4.15
CA ASN A 119 -8.71 4.21 -4.89
C ASN A 119 -8.02 3.13 -5.74
N TYR A 120 -7.00 2.47 -5.21
CA TYR A 120 -6.20 1.47 -5.92
C TYR A 120 -7.05 0.35 -6.55
N GLU A 121 -8.27 0.12 -6.08
CA GLU A 121 -9.19 -0.87 -6.66
C GLU A 121 -9.48 -0.60 -8.14
N GLU A 122 -9.44 0.66 -8.58
CA GLU A 122 -9.59 1.04 -9.99
C GLU A 122 -8.42 0.57 -10.86
N LEU A 123 -7.27 0.28 -10.26
CA LEU A 123 -6.09 -0.25 -10.93
C LEU A 123 -6.03 -1.78 -10.94
N LEU A 124 -6.87 -2.44 -10.12
CA LEU A 124 -6.98 -3.89 -10.12
C LEU A 124 -7.73 -4.38 -11.35
N GLN A 125 -7.24 -5.46 -11.92
CA GLN A 125 -7.95 -6.20 -12.96
C GLN A 125 -9.01 -7.10 -12.29
N LEU A 126 -10.15 -6.54 -11.96
CA LEU A 126 -11.18 -7.19 -11.14
C LEU A 126 -11.78 -8.48 -11.78
N HIS A 127 -11.66 -8.62 -13.09
CA HIS A 127 -12.21 -9.74 -13.87
C HIS A 127 -11.28 -10.95 -13.97
N VAL A 128 -10.00 -10.80 -13.63
CA VAL A 128 -9.03 -11.91 -13.62
C VAL A 128 -8.91 -12.54 -12.25
N THR A 129 -8.36 -13.75 -12.18
CA THR A 129 -8.06 -14.42 -10.91
C THR A 129 -6.80 -13.85 -10.26
N PRO A 130 -6.62 -14.02 -8.94
CA PRO A 130 -5.37 -13.65 -8.27
C PRO A 130 -4.12 -14.26 -8.91
N VAL A 131 -4.19 -15.51 -9.34
CA VAL A 131 -3.07 -16.18 -10.00
C VAL A 131 -2.73 -15.53 -11.34
N GLU A 132 -3.74 -15.24 -12.16
CA GLU A 132 -3.56 -14.55 -13.45
C GLU A 132 -3.00 -13.14 -13.28
N TYR A 133 -3.49 -12.41 -12.28
CA TYR A 133 -3.04 -11.04 -11.99
C TYR A 133 -1.57 -10.97 -11.61
N LEU A 134 -1.07 -11.97 -10.88
CA LEU A 134 0.33 -12.03 -10.43
C LEU A 134 1.25 -12.71 -11.44
N ASP A 135 0.71 -13.48 -12.38
CA ASP A 135 1.48 -14.22 -13.38
C ASP A 135 2.11 -13.28 -14.42
N GLN A 136 3.43 -13.30 -14.52
CA GLN A 136 4.18 -12.45 -15.45
C GLN A 136 4.67 -13.21 -16.67
N THR A 137 4.79 -14.54 -16.61
CA THR A 137 5.43 -15.36 -17.65
C THR A 137 4.52 -16.34 -18.35
N GLY A 138 3.36 -16.66 -17.76
CA GLY A 138 2.45 -17.69 -18.24
C GLY A 138 2.97 -19.12 -18.04
N LYS A 139 4.14 -19.30 -17.41
CA LYS A 139 4.75 -20.62 -17.20
C LYS A 139 4.10 -21.34 -16.02
N LYS A 140 3.98 -22.65 -16.14
CA LYS A 140 3.39 -23.50 -15.10
C LYS A 140 4.13 -23.40 -13.77
N GLU A 141 5.46 -23.34 -13.81
CA GLU A 141 6.31 -23.23 -12.64
C GLU A 141 6.04 -21.93 -11.86
N GLU A 142 5.87 -20.80 -12.55
CA GLU A 142 5.54 -19.53 -11.93
C GLU A 142 4.16 -19.56 -11.29
N ARG A 143 3.16 -20.07 -11.99
CA ARG A 143 1.80 -20.23 -11.46
C ARG A 143 1.75 -21.11 -10.22
N THR A 144 2.53 -22.21 -10.20
CA THR A 144 2.66 -23.07 -9.03
C THR A 144 3.28 -22.30 -7.85
N LYS A 145 4.32 -21.52 -8.10
CA LYS A 145 4.97 -20.67 -7.10
C LYS A 145 4.01 -19.62 -6.54
N ILE A 146 3.24 -18.95 -7.41
CA ILE A 146 2.23 -17.97 -7.02
C ILE A 146 1.17 -18.62 -6.12
N ARG A 147 0.65 -19.80 -6.49
CA ARG A 147 -0.32 -20.54 -5.67
C ARG A 147 0.23 -20.90 -4.31
N THR A 148 1.48 -21.30 -4.22
CA THR A 148 2.15 -21.58 -2.96
C THR A 148 2.22 -20.33 -2.07
N PHE A 149 2.56 -19.17 -2.64
CA PHE A 149 2.58 -17.91 -1.92
C PHE A 149 1.20 -17.46 -1.45
N LEU A 150 0.20 -17.55 -2.31
CA LEU A 150 -1.17 -17.20 -1.95
C LEU A 150 -1.72 -18.13 -0.86
N GLY A 151 -1.41 -19.42 -0.92
CA GLY A 151 -1.76 -20.37 0.14
C GLY A 151 -1.11 -20.03 1.48
N ALA A 152 0.13 -19.61 1.47
CA ALA A 152 0.82 -19.14 2.67
C ALA A 152 0.23 -17.83 3.23
N LEU A 153 -0.37 -17.00 2.37
CA LEU A 153 -1.14 -15.80 2.75
C LEU A 153 -2.60 -16.11 3.09
N LYS A 154 -2.94 -17.40 3.27
CA LYS A 154 -4.27 -17.89 3.64
C LYS A 154 -5.37 -17.67 2.61
N TYR A 155 -5.03 -17.52 1.35
CA TYR A 155 -6.00 -17.63 0.26
C TYR A 155 -6.40 -19.10 0.10
N THR A 156 -7.70 -19.34 0.00
CA THR A 156 -8.23 -20.67 -0.35
C THR A 156 -8.04 -20.95 -1.85
N ALA A 157 -8.09 -22.22 -2.24
CA ALA A 157 -8.04 -22.60 -3.64
C ALA A 157 -9.17 -21.92 -4.44
N ASP A 158 -10.35 -21.82 -3.84
CA ASP A 158 -11.51 -21.17 -4.43
C ASP A 158 -11.24 -19.66 -4.69
N GLU A 159 -10.68 -18.96 -3.69
CA GLU A 159 -10.29 -17.55 -3.83
C GLU A 159 -9.20 -17.32 -4.89
N MET A 160 -8.31 -18.30 -5.10
CA MET A 160 -7.27 -18.23 -6.13
C MET A 160 -7.83 -18.38 -7.55
N ASP A 161 -8.94 -19.09 -7.71
CA ASP A 161 -9.52 -19.48 -9.00
C ASP A 161 -10.76 -18.64 -9.38
N HIS A 162 -11.18 -17.70 -8.53
CA HIS A 162 -12.28 -16.78 -8.79
C HIS A 162 -11.78 -15.35 -9.03
N PRO A 163 -12.58 -14.51 -9.70
CA PRO A 163 -12.21 -13.13 -10.00
C PRO A 163 -11.85 -12.32 -8.74
N ILE A 164 -10.87 -11.44 -8.85
CA ILE A 164 -10.44 -10.52 -7.78
C ILE A 164 -11.63 -9.69 -7.26
N ALA A 165 -12.62 -9.41 -8.09
CA ALA A 165 -13.84 -8.70 -7.68
C ALA A 165 -14.57 -9.36 -6.49
N GLU A 166 -14.44 -10.68 -6.33
CA GLU A 166 -15.09 -11.45 -5.25
C GLU A 166 -14.31 -11.46 -3.92
N LEU A 167 -13.08 -10.96 -3.92
CA LEU A 167 -12.25 -10.87 -2.73
C LEU A 167 -12.74 -9.78 -1.76
N SER A 168 -12.41 -9.92 -0.48
CA SER A 168 -12.58 -8.84 0.50
C SER A 168 -11.67 -7.66 0.20
N GLY A 169 -11.97 -6.48 0.76
CA GLY A 169 -11.12 -5.29 0.61
C GLY A 169 -9.69 -5.53 1.12
N GLY A 170 -9.53 -6.22 2.25
CA GLY A 170 -8.21 -6.57 2.78
C GLY A 170 -7.43 -7.53 1.88
N GLN A 171 -8.09 -8.51 1.28
CA GLN A 171 -7.47 -9.43 0.33
C GLN A 171 -7.08 -8.72 -0.98
N LYS A 172 -7.90 -7.82 -1.49
CA LYS A 172 -7.56 -6.97 -2.64
C LYS A 172 -6.33 -6.11 -2.36
N ALA A 173 -6.24 -5.51 -1.18
CA ALA A 173 -5.08 -4.71 -0.79
C ALA A 173 -3.81 -5.57 -0.69
N LYS A 174 -3.87 -6.77 -0.11
CA LYS A 174 -2.75 -7.72 -0.07
C LYS A 174 -2.27 -8.10 -1.46
N ILE A 175 -3.18 -8.42 -2.38
CA ILE A 175 -2.86 -8.74 -3.78
C ILE A 175 -2.17 -7.56 -4.47
N PHE A 176 -2.65 -6.35 -4.26
CA PHE A 176 -2.05 -5.15 -4.84
C PHE A 176 -0.62 -4.94 -4.32
N LEU A 177 -0.40 -5.02 -3.00
CA LEU A 177 0.92 -4.92 -2.40
C LEU A 177 1.87 -6.04 -2.84
N LEU A 178 1.35 -7.26 -2.96
CA LEU A 178 2.12 -8.39 -3.47
C LEU A 178 2.58 -8.16 -4.91
N LYS A 179 1.70 -7.65 -5.78
CA LYS A 179 2.06 -7.28 -7.15
C LYS A 179 3.17 -6.24 -7.18
N MET A 180 3.08 -5.20 -6.34
CA MET A 180 4.11 -4.18 -6.23
C MET A 180 5.45 -4.76 -5.77
N SER A 181 5.43 -5.68 -4.80
CA SER A 181 6.64 -6.35 -4.30
C SER A 181 7.29 -7.24 -5.34
N MET A 182 6.49 -7.93 -6.17
CA MET A 182 6.98 -8.80 -7.24
C MET A 182 7.51 -8.03 -8.46
N SER A 183 7.13 -6.78 -8.62
CA SER A 183 7.57 -5.95 -9.75
C SER A 183 9.06 -5.57 -9.68
N GLY A 184 9.73 -5.80 -8.54
CA GLY A 184 11.11 -5.36 -8.30
C GLY A 184 11.22 -3.88 -7.93
N ALA A 185 10.13 -3.26 -7.48
CA ALA A 185 10.14 -1.87 -7.05
C ALA A 185 11.14 -1.62 -5.92
N ASN A 186 11.85 -0.50 -5.99
CA ASN A 186 12.72 -0.01 -4.93
C ASN A 186 12.22 1.29 -4.30
N VAL A 187 11.15 1.86 -4.82
CA VAL A 187 10.43 3.00 -4.24
C VAL A 187 8.94 2.70 -4.24
N LEU A 188 8.31 2.77 -3.08
CA LEU A 188 6.87 2.64 -2.92
C LEU A 188 6.24 3.97 -2.56
N ILE A 189 5.19 4.34 -3.28
CA ILE A 189 4.40 5.56 -3.07
C ILE A 189 2.99 5.11 -2.69
N LEU A 190 2.58 5.36 -1.44
CA LEU A 190 1.41 4.73 -0.85
C LEU A 190 0.45 5.78 -0.27
N ASP A 191 -0.78 5.82 -0.76
CA ASP A 191 -1.83 6.68 -0.21
C ASP A 191 -2.74 5.87 0.73
N GLU A 192 -2.63 6.10 2.04
CA GLU A 192 -3.36 5.40 3.11
C GLU A 192 -3.22 3.87 3.03
N PRO A 193 -2.00 3.31 3.11
CA PRO A 193 -1.75 1.90 2.82
C PRO A 193 -2.41 0.94 3.81
N THR A 194 -2.80 1.40 5.01
CA THR A 194 -3.42 0.56 6.05
C THR A 194 -4.94 0.75 6.16
N ARG A 195 -5.54 1.61 5.36
CA ARG A 195 -6.95 2.00 5.46
C ARG A 195 -7.92 0.83 5.28
N ASN A 196 -7.64 -0.10 4.38
CA ASN A 196 -8.54 -1.19 4.00
C ASN A 196 -8.24 -2.50 4.76
N PHE A 197 -7.35 -2.46 5.74
CA PHE A 197 -7.00 -3.61 6.56
C PHE A 197 -7.78 -3.60 7.87
N SER A 198 -8.19 -4.80 8.33
CA SER A 198 -8.68 -4.96 9.69
C SER A 198 -7.58 -4.61 10.70
N PRO A 199 -7.91 -4.24 11.93
CA PRO A 199 -6.92 -3.99 12.99
C PRO A 199 -5.95 -5.16 13.20
N LEU A 200 -6.37 -6.36 12.83
CA LEU A 200 -5.60 -7.59 12.98
C LEU A 200 -4.61 -7.84 11.83
N SER A 201 -4.90 -7.35 10.62
CA SER A 201 -3.98 -7.40 9.47
C SER A 201 -2.94 -6.27 9.50
N GLY A 202 -3.20 -5.22 10.25
CA GLY A 202 -2.32 -4.06 10.38
C GLY A 202 -0.87 -4.39 10.75
N PRO A 203 -0.61 -5.20 11.81
CA PRO A 203 0.75 -5.56 12.22
C PRO A 203 1.59 -6.19 11.12
N VAL A 204 1.02 -7.08 10.31
CA VAL A 204 1.73 -7.75 9.19
C VAL A 204 2.13 -6.73 8.13
N ILE A 205 1.22 -5.85 7.74
CA ILE A 205 1.47 -4.82 6.73
C ILE A 205 2.50 -3.81 7.22
N ARG A 206 2.42 -3.38 8.49
CA ARG A 206 3.42 -2.47 9.07
C ARG A 206 4.80 -3.10 9.11
N LYS A 207 4.91 -4.36 9.53
CA LYS A 207 6.19 -5.10 9.53
C LYS A 207 6.75 -5.21 8.10
N MET A 208 5.92 -5.55 7.14
CA MET A 208 6.30 -5.64 5.73
C MET A 208 6.86 -4.32 5.22
N LEU A 209 6.16 -3.22 5.44
CA LEU A 209 6.60 -1.90 4.96
C LEU A 209 7.83 -1.37 5.70
N LYS A 210 7.94 -1.64 7.01
CA LYS A 210 9.14 -1.30 7.78
C LYS A 210 10.39 -1.99 7.26
N GLU A 211 10.29 -3.27 6.94
CA GLU A 211 11.40 -4.10 6.49
C GLU A 211 11.64 -4.00 4.97
N PHE A 212 10.78 -3.31 4.24
CA PHE A 212 10.99 -3.08 2.81
C PHE A 212 12.36 -2.43 2.57
N PRO A 213 13.24 -3.01 1.72
CA PRO A 213 14.63 -2.56 1.60
C PRO A 213 14.80 -1.25 0.82
N GLY A 214 13.76 -0.78 0.16
CA GLY A 214 13.73 0.48 -0.58
C GLY A 214 13.13 1.65 0.20
N ALA A 215 12.92 2.76 -0.48
CA ALA A 215 12.28 3.95 0.06
C ALA A 215 10.75 3.83 0.04
N VAL A 216 10.09 4.42 1.01
CA VAL A 216 8.63 4.52 1.08
C VAL A 216 8.23 5.97 1.30
N ILE A 217 7.33 6.46 0.46
CA ILE A 217 6.67 7.75 0.62
C ILE A 217 5.19 7.46 0.82
N SER A 218 4.61 7.90 1.92
CA SER A 218 3.22 7.57 2.24
C SER A 218 2.45 8.76 2.77
N ILE A 219 1.13 8.67 2.64
CA ILE A 219 0.17 9.45 3.42
C ILE A 219 -0.49 8.48 4.37
N SER A 220 -0.57 8.82 5.65
CA SER A 220 -1.31 8.03 6.63
C SER A 220 -1.79 8.88 7.80
N HIS A 221 -2.95 8.52 8.34
CA HIS A 221 -3.47 9.01 9.62
C HIS A 221 -3.35 7.95 10.73
N ASP A 222 -2.85 6.77 10.39
CA ASP A 222 -2.67 5.66 11.32
C ASP A 222 -1.43 5.89 12.16
N ARG A 223 -1.63 6.19 13.45
CA ARG A 223 -0.53 6.44 14.39
C ARG A 223 0.43 5.26 14.53
N LYS A 224 -0.10 4.03 14.54
CA LYS A 224 0.73 2.83 14.63
C LYS A 224 1.63 2.68 13.41
N TYR A 225 1.09 2.94 12.23
CA TYR A 225 1.87 2.96 10.99
C TYR A 225 2.98 4.02 11.04
N ILE A 226 2.65 5.23 11.44
CA ILE A 226 3.61 6.33 11.56
C ILE A 226 4.71 5.98 12.55
N ASP A 227 4.37 5.46 13.72
CA ASP A 227 5.32 5.16 14.80
C ASP A 227 6.22 3.97 14.47
N GLU A 228 5.65 2.92 13.88
CA GLU A 228 6.36 1.66 13.65
C GLU A 228 7.14 1.63 12.32
N VAL A 229 6.62 2.28 11.27
CA VAL A 229 7.16 2.18 9.90
C VAL A 229 8.00 3.39 9.52
N CYS A 230 7.55 4.60 9.85
CA CYS A 230 8.12 5.82 9.29
C CYS A 230 9.33 6.32 10.07
N ASP A 231 10.38 6.68 9.35
CA ASP A 231 11.59 7.31 9.91
C ASP A 231 11.40 8.81 10.13
N LYS A 232 10.67 9.46 9.21
CA LYS A 232 10.37 10.90 9.22
C LYS A 232 8.91 11.17 8.93
N VAL A 233 8.39 12.21 9.54
CA VAL A 233 7.03 12.70 9.35
C VAL A 233 7.08 14.16 8.94
N TYR A 234 6.41 14.51 7.85
CA TYR A 234 6.23 15.86 7.37
C TYR A 234 4.77 16.26 7.45
N CYS A 235 4.50 17.43 7.98
CA CYS A 235 3.15 18.00 7.94
C CYS A 235 3.03 18.95 6.75
N LEU A 236 2.06 18.70 5.88
CA LEU A 236 1.73 19.62 4.80
C LEU A 236 0.83 20.74 5.31
N THR A 237 1.30 21.97 5.13
CA THR A 237 0.57 23.20 5.42
C THR A 237 0.57 24.10 4.18
N GLU A 238 -0.14 25.21 4.22
CA GLU A 238 -0.15 26.20 3.12
C GLU A 238 1.26 26.76 2.80
N THR A 239 2.18 26.70 3.75
CA THR A 239 3.54 27.21 3.59
C THR A 239 4.58 26.14 3.25
N GLY A 240 4.17 24.90 3.00
CA GLY A 240 5.02 23.80 2.59
C GLY A 240 5.01 22.61 3.53
N LEU A 241 6.05 21.78 3.42
CA LEU A 241 6.26 20.60 4.26
C LEU A 241 7.14 20.96 5.46
N GLN A 242 6.66 20.64 6.65
CA GLN A 242 7.36 20.89 7.91
C GLN A 242 7.70 19.56 8.57
N LEU A 243 9.00 19.32 8.84
CA LEU A 243 9.45 18.14 9.57
C LEU A 243 8.89 18.20 11.01
N GLN A 244 8.25 17.10 11.41
CA GLN A 244 7.68 16.93 12.74
C GLN A 244 8.58 16.04 13.61
N GLU A 245 8.62 16.30 14.90
CA GLU A 245 9.16 15.35 15.87
C GLU A 245 8.21 14.16 15.99
N LYS A 246 8.79 12.96 16.08
CA LYS A 246 8.06 11.70 16.14
C LYS A 246 7.65 11.38 17.58
#